data_a892b750b797e52ac906ae04303419c4
#
_entry.id   a892b750b797e52ac906ae04303419c4
#
_cell.length_a   1.000
_cell.length_b   1.000
_cell.length_c   1.000
_cell.angle_alpha   90.00
_cell.angle_beta   90.00
_cell.angle_gamma   90.00
#
_symmetry.space_group_name_H-M   'P 1'
#
loop_
_entity.id
_entity.type
_entity.pdbx_description
1 polymer ?
#
loop_
_entity_poly.entity_id
_entity_poly.type
_entity_poly.pdbx_seq_one_letter_code
_entity_poly.pdbx_strand_id
1 'polypeptide(L)'
;MVGPGPRSTISCGCRRPRCRDAVVTPRGPTVRVPASTANLGAGFDVFGLAVSLHADLGPGDPPDGAQRLDRHHPASIAHAELGGDGPIWMRTSVPMGRGLGFSGVARVGGAALAVATAGDDPERAVHDRSGEILRAAAHLEGHGDNVSASLYGSATAWIDGRVVRLDIGPHLQAATLVVWIPTATTSTDRSRATLAPLVDRPDVVHNIGRAGQVALAVERDDPSLLAGATSDRIHQTDRLAVVPGAAAALEAGQEAGAWCGWLSGSGPTVAFLCPSDAAARVEWAMPSDGHTKLLRIDTQGTHVV
;
A
#
# COMPACT_ATOMS: atom_id res chain seq x y z
N MET A 1 49.60 -75.78 -30.63
CA MET A 1 48.16 -75.43 -30.31
C MET A 1 48.17 -74.61 -29.04
N VAL A 2 47.96 -73.30 -29.21
CA VAL A 2 48.05 -72.37 -28.12
C VAL A 2 46.59 -71.96 -27.77
N GLY A 3 46.16 -72.17 -26.49
CA GLY A 3 44.86 -71.81 -26.01
C GLY A 3 44.79 -70.36 -25.58
N PRO A 4 43.65 -69.74 -25.63
CA PRO A 4 43.52 -68.28 -25.34
C PRO A 4 43.41 -68.04 -23.81
N GLY A 5 44.15 -66.99 -23.36
CA GLY A 5 44.16 -66.54 -21.97
C GLY A 5 42.89 -65.72 -21.58
N PRO A 6 42.68 -65.45 -20.31
CA PRO A 6 41.45 -64.91 -19.76
C PRO A 6 41.34 -63.38 -20.01
N ARG A 7 40.14 -62.94 -20.38
CA ARG A 7 39.76 -61.51 -20.52
C ARG A 7 39.52 -60.91 -19.13
N SER A 8 40.25 -59.88 -18.76
CA SER A 8 40.03 -59.04 -17.63
C SER A 8 38.84 -58.09 -17.88
N THR A 9 37.79 -58.20 -17.07
CA THR A 9 36.68 -57.24 -17.02
C THR A 9 37.04 -56.06 -16.11
N ILE A 10 37.26 -54.90 -16.69
CA ILE A 10 37.40 -53.64 -15.96
C ILE A 10 36.00 -53.14 -15.62
N SER A 11 35.61 -53.21 -14.34
CA SER A 11 34.39 -52.58 -13.86
C SER A 11 34.62 -51.08 -13.64
N CYS A 12 34.06 -50.28 -14.52
CA CYS A 12 34.05 -48.82 -14.40
C CYS A 12 33.02 -48.43 -13.30
N GLY A 13 33.51 -48.15 -12.10
CA GLY A 13 32.70 -47.67 -10.99
C GLY A 13 32.33 -46.21 -11.18
N CYS A 14 31.22 -45.94 -11.86
CA CYS A 14 30.66 -44.64 -11.96
C CYS A 14 30.02 -44.25 -10.61
N ARG A 15 30.75 -43.54 -9.76
CA ARG A 15 30.19 -42.90 -8.55
C ARG A 15 29.30 -41.77 -9.01
N ARG A 16 27.97 -41.91 -8.90
CA ARG A 16 27.01 -40.80 -9.01
C ARG A 16 27.37 -39.76 -7.96
N PRO A 17 27.44 -38.44 -8.32
CA PRO A 17 27.57 -37.41 -7.32
C PRO A 17 26.31 -37.46 -6.42
N ARG A 18 26.53 -37.55 -5.11
CA ARG A 18 25.46 -37.38 -4.13
C ARG A 18 24.90 -35.99 -4.33
N CYS A 19 23.61 -35.89 -4.70
CA CYS A 19 22.87 -34.67 -4.53
C CYS A 19 23.10 -34.20 -3.08
N ARG A 20 23.77 -33.08 -2.92
CA ARG A 20 23.74 -32.37 -1.62
C ARG A 20 22.29 -32.02 -1.39
N ASP A 21 21.70 -32.64 -0.38
CA ASP A 21 20.43 -32.18 0.15
C ASP A 21 20.57 -30.67 0.39
N ALA A 22 19.83 -29.86 -0.38
CA ALA A 22 19.76 -28.44 -0.16
C ALA A 22 19.22 -28.30 1.27
N VAL A 23 20.06 -27.82 2.17
CA VAL A 23 19.64 -27.41 3.50
C VAL A 23 18.61 -26.32 3.26
N VAL A 24 17.34 -26.65 3.41
CA VAL A 24 16.26 -25.67 3.43
C VAL A 24 16.48 -24.85 4.69
N THR A 25 17.20 -23.74 4.54
CA THR A 25 17.29 -22.73 5.61
C THR A 25 15.86 -22.35 5.98
N PRO A 26 15.50 -22.35 7.28
CA PRO A 26 14.18 -21.89 7.70
C PRO A 26 13.93 -20.52 7.08
N ARG A 27 12.85 -20.39 6.31
CA ARG A 27 12.43 -19.09 5.82
C ARG A 27 12.05 -18.29 7.05
N GLY A 28 12.68 -17.14 7.27
CA GLY A 28 12.30 -16.22 8.34
C GLY A 28 10.87 -15.72 8.17
N PRO A 29 10.39 -14.87 9.09
CA PRO A 29 9.02 -14.34 9.04
C PRO A 29 8.77 -13.59 7.72
N THR A 30 7.56 -13.69 7.22
CA THR A 30 7.08 -12.88 6.10
C THR A 30 6.09 -11.86 6.65
N VAL A 31 6.30 -10.58 6.35
CA VAL A 31 5.41 -9.50 6.74
C VAL A 31 4.55 -9.12 5.55
N ARG A 32 3.24 -9.07 5.73
CA ARG A 32 2.27 -8.57 4.77
C ARG A 32 1.84 -7.16 5.11
N VAL A 33 1.85 -6.26 4.14
CA VAL A 33 1.52 -4.84 4.30
C VAL A 33 0.47 -4.44 3.26
N PRO A 34 -0.69 -3.90 3.67
CA PRO A 34 -1.68 -3.39 2.73
C PRO A 34 -1.23 -2.06 2.11
N ALA A 35 -1.63 -1.85 0.86
CA ALA A 35 -1.59 -0.55 0.21
C ALA A 35 -2.52 0.45 0.90
N SER A 36 -2.39 1.71 0.55
CA SER A 36 -3.23 2.77 1.10
C SER A 36 -3.58 3.82 0.06
N THR A 37 -4.72 4.43 0.24
CA THR A 37 -5.13 5.68 -0.41
C THR A 37 -5.15 6.77 0.65
N ALA A 38 -4.69 7.97 0.31
CA ALA A 38 -4.54 9.06 1.27
C ALA A 38 -5.35 10.30 0.87
N ASN A 39 -5.42 11.24 1.78
CA ASN A 39 -6.14 12.50 1.71
C ASN A 39 -7.67 12.37 1.83
N LEU A 40 -8.31 11.37 1.23
CA LEU A 40 -9.77 11.22 1.19
C LEU A 40 -10.48 12.54 0.84
N GLY A 41 -9.96 13.25 -0.16
CA GLY A 41 -10.38 14.60 -0.51
C GLY A 41 -9.85 15.65 0.47
N ALA A 42 -10.73 16.26 1.24
CA ALA A 42 -10.42 17.39 2.12
C ALA A 42 -9.52 17.08 3.33
N GLY A 43 -9.18 15.81 3.56
CA GLY A 43 -8.28 15.38 4.64
C GLY A 43 -6.81 15.37 4.27
N PHE A 44 -6.36 16.37 3.51
CA PHE A 44 -5.00 16.52 2.99
C PHE A 44 -3.93 16.35 4.06
N ASP A 45 -2.98 15.41 3.82
CA ASP A 45 -1.89 15.01 4.72
C ASP A 45 -2.34 14.52 6.11
N VAL A 46 -3.64 14.27 6.30
CA VAL A 46 -4.22 13.81 7.56
C VAL A 46 -4.81 12.41 7.43
N PHE A 47 -5.71 12.18 6.46
CA PHE A 47 -6.42 10.92 6.36
C PHE A 47 -5.75 9.92 5.42
N GLY A 48 -5.66 8.65 5.89
CA GLY A 48 -5.32 7.49 5.11
C GLY A 48 -6.38 6.39 5.25
N LEU A 49 -6.49 5.55 4.22
CA LEU A 49 -7.37 4.38 4.19
C LEU A 49 -6.61 3.19 3.62
N ALA A 50 -6.51 2.11 4.38
CA ALA A 50 -5.87 0.88 3.93
C ALA A 50 -6.77 0.11 2.96
N VAL A 51 -6.16 -0.51 1.94
CA VAL A 51 -6.87 -1.20 0.86
C VAL A 51 -6.26 -2.57 0.55
N SER A 52 -7.08 -3.49 0.03
CA SER A 52 -6.77 -4.90 -0.19
C SER A 52 -5.83 -5.19 -1.38
N LEU A 53 -4.81 -4.37 -1.57
CA LEU A 53 -3.62 -4.65 -2.37
C LEU A 53 -2.45 -4.79 -1.41
N HIS A 54 -1.60 -5.81 -1.57
CA HIS A 54 -0.60 -6.12 -0.57
C HIS A 54 0.81 -6.21 -1.16
N ALA A 55 1.78 -5.98 -0.28
CA ALA A 55 3.16 -6.40 -0.46
C ALA A 55 3.53 -7.38 0.64
N ASP A 56 4.23 -8.45 0.26
CA ASP A 56 4.87 -9.40 1.16
C ASP A 56 6.38 -9.14 1.17
N LEU A 57 6.98 -9.04 2.34
CA LEU A 57 8.41 -8.85 2.53
C LEU A 57 8.98 -9.94 3.43
N GLY A 58 10.16 -10.42 3.12
CA GLY A 58 10.85 -11.42 3.94
C GLY A 58 12.36 -11.34 3.81
N PRO A 59 13.11 -12.00 4.72
CA PRO A 59 14.55 -12.02 4.72
C PRO A 59 15.11 -13.07 3.75
N GLY A 60 16.36 -12.89 3.32
CA GLY A 60 17.13 -13.89 2.58
C GLY A 60 16.82 -13.91 1.08
N ASP A 61 16.77 -15.12 0.51
CA ASP A 61 16.55 -15.32 -0.92
C ASP A 61 15.07 -15.21 -1.31
N PRO A 62 14.76 -14.52 -2.42
CA PRO A 62 13.39 -14.32 -2.85
C PRO A 62 12.73 -15.64 -3.26
N PRO A 63 11.49 -15.90 -2.84
CA PRO A 63 10.68 -16.99 -3.39
C PRO A 63 10.21 -16.65 -4.81
N ASP A 64 9.57 -17.61 -5.49
CA ASP A 64 9.01 -17.39 -6.83
C ASP A 64 8.07 -16.18 -6.86
N GLY A 65 8.26 -15.34 -7.86
CA GLY A 65 7.48 -14.10 -8.05
C GLY A 65 7.88 -12.94 -7.14
N ALA A 66 8.86 -13.11 -6.25
CA ALA A 66 9.43 -12.04 -5.45
C ALA A 66 10.75 -11.52 -6.06
N GLN A 67 11.13 -10.30 -5.71
CA GLN A 67 12.36 -9.66 -6.15
C GLN A 67 13.25 -9.35 -4.95
N ARG A 68 14.56 -9.61 -5.07
CA ARG A 68 15.55 -9.12 -4.11
C ARG A 68 15.63 -7.60 -4.20
N LEU A 69 15.62 -6.94 -3.07
CA LEU A 69 15.72 -5.49 -3.00
C LEU A 69 17.18 -5.06 -2.90
N ASP A 70 17.51 -3.97 -3.59
CA ASP A 70 18.80 -3.31 -3.40
C ASP A 70 18.82 -2.45 -2.14
N ARG A 71 20.02 -2.03 -1.72
CA ARG A 71 20.22 -1.26 -0.48
C ARG A 71 19.58 0.14 -0.47
N HIS A 72 19.26 0.70 -1.63
CA HIS A 72 18.66 2.03 -1.78
C HIS A 72 17.14 1.96 -1.86
N HIS A 73 16.58 0.76 -1.94
CA HIS A 73 15.11 0.58 -1.95
C HIS A 73 14.51 1.07 -0.63
N PRO A 74 13.37 1.80 -0.63
CA PRO A 74 12.75 2.33 0.59
C PRO A 74 12.55 1.31 1.71
N ALA A 75 12.22 0.06 1.37
CA ALA A 75 12.09 -1.03 2.34
C ALA A 75 13.44 -1.41 2.98
N SER A 76 14.53 -1.47 2.18
CA SER A 76 15.85 -1.80 2.69
C SER A 76 16.40 -0.72 3.62
N ILE A 77 16.13 0.56 3.30
CA ILE A 77 16.48 1.69 4.15
C ILE A 77 15.73 1.60 5.50
N ALA A 78 14.41 1.38 5.46
CA ALA A 78 13.59 1.27 6.68
C ALA A 78 13.92 0.02 7.52
N HIS A 79 14.29 -1.10 6.86
CA HIS A 79 14.78 -2.30 7.53
C HIS A 79 16.06 -2.03 8.31
N ALA A 80 17.04 -1.37 7.69
CA ALA A 80 18.29 -1.01 8.34
C ALA A 80 18.10 0.03 9.47
N GLU A 81 17.16 0.97 9.33
CA GLU A 81 16.84 1.99 10.36
C GLU A 81 16.44 1.37 11.71
N LEU A 82 15.73 0.22 11.68
CA LEU A 82 15.36 -0.53 12.88
C LEU A 82 16.31 -1.70 13.21
N GLY A 83 17.54 -1.64 12.71
CA GLY A 83 18.59 -2.60 13.03
C GLY A 83 18.49 -3.93 12.29
N GLY A 84 17.68 -4.02 11.24
CA GLY A 84 17.62 -5.19 10.38
C GLY A 84 18.90 -5.32 9.55
N ASP A 85 19.36 -6.54 9.34
CA ASP A 85 20.56 -6.87 8.60
C ASP A 85 20.28 -7.93 7.50
N GLY A 86 21.17 -7.95 6.51
CA GLY A 86 21.11 -8.91 5.41
C GLY A 86 20.15 -8.53 4.28
N PRO A 87 20.11 -9.39 3.25
CA PRO A 87 19.24 -9.17 2.09
C PRO A 87 17.78 -9.42 2.43
N ILE A 88 16.91 -8.60 1.85
CA ILE A 88 15.46 -8.76 1.92
C ILE A 88 14.86 -8.82 0.51
N TRP A 89 13.67 -9.40 0.43
CA TRP A 89 12.90 -9.48 -0.81
C TRP A 89 11.50 -8.88 -0.62
N MET A 90 10.87 -8.52 -1.74
CA MET A 90 9.49 -8.08 -1.77
C MET A 90 8.76 -8.72 -2.96
N ARG A 91 7.51 -9.12 -2.72
CA ARG A 91 6.52 -9.49 -3.72
C ARG A 91 5.34 -8.54 -3.56
N THR A 92 4.94 -7.84 -4.61
CA THR A 92 3.88 -6.84 -4.50
C THR A 92 3.00 -6.75 -5.73
N SER A 93 1.72 -6.46 -5.50
CA SER A 93 0.75 -6.05 -6.51
C SER A 93 0.46 -4.53 -6.47
N VAL A 94 1.11 -3.81 -5.56
CA VAL A 94 0.94 -2.35 -5.40
C VAL A 94 1.72 -1.63 -6.49
N PRO A 95 1.08 -0.83 -7.36
CA PRO A 95 1.76 -0.16 -8.45
C PRO A 95 2.59 1.02 -7.94
N MET A 96 3.85 1.10 -8.41
CA MET A 96 4.78 2.17 -8.05
C MET A 96 4.41 3.50 -8.74
N GLY A 97 4.46 4.63 -8.00
CA GLY A 97 4.25 5.96 -8.56
C GLY A 97 2.81 6.21 -9.05
N ARG A 98 1.82 5.52 -8.47
CA ARG A 98 0.41 5.60 -8.87
C ARG A 98 -0.52 6.12 -7.78
N GLY A 99 0.00 6.65 -6.68
CA GLY A 99 -0.83 7.21 -5.61
C GLY A 99 -1.50 6.16 -4.71
N LEU A 100 -1.06 4.90 -4.73
CA LEU A 100 -1.56 3.83 -3.86
C LEU A 100 -0.58 3.47 -2.73
N GLY A 101 0.18 4.44 -2.26
CA GLY A 101 0.98 4.31 -1.05
C GLY A 101 2.20 3.37 -1.15
N PHE A 102 2.72 3.06 -2.37
CA PHE A 102 3.83 2.12 -2.54
C PHE A 102 5.04 2.45 -1.64
N SER A 103 5.42 3.71 -1.52
CA SER A 103 6.55 4.14 -0.70
C SER A 103 6.30 3.87 0.79
N GLY A 104 5.12 4.22 1.29
CA GLY A 104 4.68 3.92 2.66
C GLY A 104 4.64 2.43 2.94
N VAL A 105 4.05 1.62 2.02
CA VAL A 105 4.05 0.15 2.10
C VAL A 105 5.47 -0.41 2.21
N ALA A 106 6.40 0.06 1.37
CA ALA A 106 7.78 -0.40 1.39
C ALA A 106 8.48 -0.07 2.71
N ARG A 107 8.31 1.17 3.23
CA ARG A 107 8.92 1.59 4.49
C ARG A 107 8.32 0.87 5.70
N VAL A 108 7.00 0.76 5.77
CA VAL A 108 6.32 -0.01 6.82
C VAL A 108 6.77 -1.47 6.79
N GLY A 109 6.80 -2.09 5.60
CA GLY A 109 7.19 -3.48 5.44
C GLY A 109 8.65 -3.74 5.84
N GLY A 110 9.58 -2.87 5.44
CA GLY A 110 10.99 -2.98 5.83
C GLY A 110 11.19 -2.83 7.33
N ALA A 111 10.59 -1.82 7.94
CA ALA A 111 10.65 -1.58 9.38
C ALA A 111 10.00 -2.71 10.20
N ALA A 112 8.82 -3.18 9.78
CA ALA A 112 8.12 -4.29 10.42
C ALA A 112 8.90 -5.61 10.29
N LEU A 113 9.54 -5.84 9.14
CA LEU A 113 10.39 -7.03 8.93
C LEU A 113 11.60 -7.05 9.87
N ALA A 114 12.27 -5.91 10.08
CA ALA A 114 13.36 -5.81 11.04
C ALA A 114 12.91 -6.20 12.45
N VAL A 115 11.76 -5.68 12.86
CA VAL A 115 11.15 -5.99 14.17
C VAL A 115 10.74 -7.46 14.28
N ALA A 116 10.09 -8.00 13.25
CA ALA A 116 9.64 -9.38 13.20
C ALA A 116 10.82 -10.37 13.25
N THR A 117 11.93 -10.05 12.58
CA THR A 117 13.12 -10.91 12.52
C THR A 117 13.89 -10.91 13.84
N ALA A 118 13.84 -9.83 14.61
CA ALA A 118 14.55 -9.69 15.89
C ALA A 118 13.78 -10.29 17.08
N GLY A 119 12.49 -10.60 16.95
CA GLY A 119 11.65 -11.11 18.03
C GLY A 119 11.52 -12.64 18.02
N ASP A 120 11.37 -13.24 19.20
CA ASP A 120 11.07 -14.66 19.35
C ASP A 120 9.64 -15.01 18.88
N ASP A 121 8.72 -14.07 18.99
CA ASP A 121 7.35 -14.10 18.46
C ASP A 121 7.20 -12.93 17.48
N PRO A 122 7.33 -13.18 16.17
CA PRO A 122 7.32 -12.12 15.15
C PRO A 122 6.03 -11.29 15.12
N GLU A 123 4.87 -11.93 15.24
CA GLU A 123 3.58 -11.24 15.22
C GLU A 123 3.43 -10.31 16.40
N ARG A 124 3.71 -10.82 17.60
CA ARG A 124 3.68 -10.04 18.82
C ARG A 124 4.69 -8.89 18.80
N ALA A 125 5.90 -9.13 18.28
CA ALA A 125 6.93 -8.11 18.18
C ALA A 125 6.47 -6.94 17.28
N VAL A 126 5.85 -7.22 16.13
CA VAL A 126 5.29 -6.20 15.23
C VAL A 126 4.18 -5.41 15.92
N HIS A 127 3.28 -6.09 16.64
CA HIS A 127 2.20 -5.45 17.38
C HIS A 127 2.74 -4.53 18.49
N ASP A 128 3.58 -5.06 19.38
CA ASP A 128 4.07 -4.34 20.57
C ASP A 128 4.99 -3.15 20.21
N ARG A 129 5.73 -3.25 19.07
CA ARG A 129 6.61 -2.20 18.57
C ARG A 129 6.03 -1.38 17.41
N SER A 130 4.72 -1.45 17.17
CA SER A 130 4.05 -0.74 16.08
C SER A 130 4.29 0.78 16.10
N GLY A 131 4.36 1.39 17.29
CA GLY A 131 4.70 2.81 17.43
C GLY A 131 6.14 3.16 17.01
N GLU A 132 7.07 2.22 17.12
CA GLU A 132 8.46 2.38 16.66
C GLU A 132 8.54 2.25 15.13
N ILE A 133 7.86 1.24 14.57
CA ILE A 133 7.70 1.05 13.12
C ILE A 133 7.09 2.30 12.49
N LEU A 134 6.02 2.84 13.09
CA LEU A 134 5.36 4.06 12.63
C LEU A 134 6.32 5.24 12.57
N ARG A 135 7.04 5.51 13.67
CA ARG A 135 7.96 6.66 13.73
C ARG A 135 9.06 6.55 12.68
N ALA A 136 9.69 5.38 12.54
CA ALA A 136 10.75 5.17 11.55
C ALA A 136 10.22 5.35 10.12
N ALA A 137 9.10 4.71 9.78
CA ALA A 137 8.53 4.79 8.45
C ALA A 137 8.02 6.21 8.11
N ALA A 138 7.35 6.90 9.04
CA ALA A 138 6.86 8.27 8.84
C ALA A 138 8.00 9.30 8.74
N HIS A 139 9.07 9.13 9.52
CA HIS A 139 10.28 9.97 9.41
C HIS A 139 10.90 9.87 8.02
N LEU A 140 11.05 8.66 7.50
CA LEU A 140 11.61 8.43 6.17
C LEU A 140 10.67 8.87 5.03
N GLU A 141 9.36 8.83 5.23
CA GLU A 141 8.36 9.25 4.23
C GLU A 141 8.19 10.77 4.20
N GLY A 142 8.35 11.45 5.33
CA GLY A 142 8.08 12.86 5.51
C GLY A 142 6.62 13.19 5.84
N HIS A 143 5.71 12.22 5.79
CA HIS A 143 4.29 12.33 6.17
C HIS A 143 3.76 10.97 6.61
N GLY A 144 2.67 10.97 7.39
CA GLY A 144 2.22 9.75 8.08
C GLY A 144 0.89 9.18 7.63
N ASP A 145 0.17 9.81 6.73
CA ASP A 145 -1.17 9.41 6.27
C ASP A 145 -1.20 8.01 5.63
N ASN A 146 -0.37 7.76 4.58
CA ASN A 146 -0.23 6.45 3.96
C ASN A 146 0.39 5.42 4.91
N VAL A 147 1.42 5.83 5.65
CA VAL A 147 2.17 4.97 6.58
C VAL A 147 1.27 4.43 7.68
N SER A 148 0.47 5.31 8.30
CA SER A 148 -0.44 4.94 9.37
C SER A 148 -1.53 3.97 8.90
N ALA A 149 -2.13 4.23 7.73
CA ALA A 149 -3.13 3.34 7.16
C ALA A 149 -2.54 1.97 6.83
N SER A 150 -1.38 1.91 6.18
CA SER A 150 -0.71 0.64 5.85
C SER A 150 -0.31 -0.15 7.10
N LEU A 151 0.08 0.53 8.18
CA LEU A 151 0.48 -0.14 9.42
C LEU A 151 -0.72 -0.66 10.23
N TYR A 152 -1.72 0.19 10.46
CA TYR A 152 -2.81 -0.13 11.39
C TYR A 152 -4.09 -0.66 10.72
N GLY A 153 -4.16 -0.62 9.38
CA GLY A 153 -5.39 -0.93 8.66
C GLY A 153 -6.48 0.11 8.88
N SER A 154 -7.66 -0.13 8.29
CA SER A 154 -8.84 0.71 8.44
C SER A 154 -8.64 2.13 7.88
N ALA A 155 -9.42 3.10 8.32
CA ALA A 155 -9.14 4.52 8.12
C ALA A 155 -8.29 5.03 9.29
N THR A 156 -7.38 5.96 9.02
CA THR A 156 -6.51 6.57 10.03
C THR A 156 -6.43 8.07 9.85
N ALA A 157 -6.32 8.79 10.97
CA ALA A 157 -5.95 10.19 10.98
C ALA A 157 -4.57 10.36 11.60
N TRP A 158 -3.66 10.98 10.83
CA TRP A 158 -2.33 11.37 11.28
C TRP A 158 -2.36 12.79 11.81
N ILE A 159 -2.12 12.99 13.10
CA ILE A 159 -2.25 14.29 13.78
C ILE A 159 -1.03 14.49 14.68
N ASP A 160 -0.19 15.47 14.37
CA ASP A 160 0.99 15.84 15.17
C ASP A 160 1.88 14.64 15.57
N GLY A 161 2.15 13.75 14.63
CA GLY A 161 2.98 12.56 14.87
C GLY A 161 2.27 11.41 15.58
N ARG A 162 0.95 11.52 15.80
CA ARG A 162 0.10 10.50 16.40
C ARG A 162 -0.91 9.98 15.41
N VAL A 163 -1.33 8.74 15.60
CA VAL A 163 -2.39 8.12 14.80
C VAL A 163 -3.64 7.94 15.64
N VAL A 164 -4.75 8.33 15.07
CA VAL A 164 -6.07 7.92 15.51
C VAL A 164 -6.60 6.96 14.46
N ARG A 165 -6.82 5.69 14.82
CA ARG A 165 -7.47 4.72 13.96
C ARG A 165 -8.98 4.92 14.06
N LEU A 166 -9.63 5.01 12.93
CA LEU A 166 -11.08 5.10 12.82
C LEU A 166 -11.59 3.72 12.42
N ASP A 167 -12.39 3.09 13.27
CA ASP A 167 -12.89 1.75 13.01
C ASP A 167 -13.98 1.77 11.93
N ILE A 168 -13.79 0.95 10.91
CA ILE A 168 -14.74 0.81 9.82
C ILE A 168 -15.87 -0.13 10.26
N GLY A 169 -17.08 0.40 10.30
CA GLY A 169 -18.27 -0.38 10.61
C GLY A 169 -18.76 -1.25 9.44
N PRO A 170 -19.75 -2.11 9.66
CA PRO A 170 -20.18 -3.13 8.70
C PRO A 170 -20.70 -2.56 7.37
N HIS A 171 -21.35 -1.38 7.34
CA HIS A 171 -21.85 -0.78 6.09
C HIS A 171 -20.69 -0.33 5.19
N LEU A 172 -19.70 0.37 5.75
CA LEU A 172 -18.52 0.81 4.99
C LEU A 172 -17.58 -0.34 4.69
N GLN A 173 -17.49 -1.36 5.54
CA GLN A 173 -16.70 -2.57 5.28
C GLN A 173 -17.29 -3.38 4.11
N ALA A 174 -18.61 -3.37 3.92
CA ALA A 174 -19.28 -4.00 2.78
C ALA A 174 -19.09 -3.23 1.47
N ALA A 175 -18.62 -1.98 1.53
CA ALA A 175 -18.39 -1.16 0.35
C ALA A 175 -17.32 -1.74 -0.59
N THR A 176 -17.38 -1.35 -1.85
CA THR A 176 -16.31 -1.59 -2.82
C THR A 176 -15.57 -0.28 -3.07
N LEU A 177 -14.25 -0.35 -3.00
CA LEU A 177 -13.38 0.72 -3.46
C LEU A 177 -13.02 0.46 -4.92
N VAL A 178 -13.52 1.29 -5.82
CA VAL A 178 -13.11 1.28 -7.23
C VAL A 178 -11.95 2.26 -7.38
N VAL A 179 -10.83 1.80 -7.93
CA VAL A 179 -9.70 2.68 -8.24
C VAL A 179 -9.46 2.67 -9.74
N TRP A 180 -9.44 3.85 -10.35
CA TRP A 180 -9.01 4.04 -11.72
C TRP A 180 -7.55 4.51 -11.72
N ILE A 181 -6.68 3.74 -12.39
CA ILE A 181 -5.24 3.94 -12.45
C ILE A 181 -4.88 4.31 -13.89
N PRO A 182 -4.64 5.60 -14.20
CA PRO A 182 -4.26 6.02 -15.55
C PRO A 182 -2.88 5.49 -15.95
N THR A 183 -2.57 5.50 -17.23
CA THR A 183 -1.25 5.13 -17.75
C THR A 183 -0.16 6.15 -17.36
N ALA A 184 -0.54 7.41 -17.14
CA ALA A 184 0.35 8.47 -16.67
C ALA A 184 0.93 8.16 -15.29
N THR A 185 2.14 8.62 -14.99
CA THR A 185 2.79 8.55 -13.67
C THR A 185 3.00 9.94 -13.10
N THR A 186 3.00 10.05 -11.79
CA THR A 186 3.37 11.29 -11.10
C THR A 186 4.33 10.98 -9.94
N SER A 187 5.07 11.98 -9.47
CA SER A 187 5.85 11.90 -8.23
C SER A 187 5.25 12.82 -7.18
N THR A 188 5.42 12.47 -5.92
CA THR A 188 4.93 13.27 -4.79
C THR A 188 5.51 14.68 -4.81
N ASP A 189 6.81 14.82 -5.07
CA ASP A 189 7.48 16.13 -5.11
C ASP A 189 6.90 17.01 -6.23
N ARG A 190 6.73 16.45 -7.42
CA ARG A 190 6.13 17.20 -8.54
C ARG A 190 4.68 17.58 -8.24
N SER A 191 3.91 16.70 -7.66
CA SER A 191 2.52 16.94 -7.29
C SER A 191 2.41 17.99 -6.17
N ARG A 192 3.34 18.02 -5.20
CA ARG A 192 3.39 19.08 -4.18
C ARG A 192 3.79 20.44 -4.76
N ALA A 193 4.67 20.47 -5.74
CA ALA A 193 5.12 21.70 -6.40
C ALA A 193 4.00 22.42 -7.21
N THR A 194 2.89 21.75 -7.51
CA THR A 194 1.72 22.39 -8.17
C THR A 194 0.81 23.15 -7.21
N LEU A 195 0.97 22.95 -5.90
CA LEU A 195 0.07 23.54 -4.91
C LEU A 195 0.33 25.03 -4.73
N ALA A 196 -0.75 25.80 -4.60
CA ALA A 196 -0.66 27.22 -4.27
C ALA A 196 -0.02 27.41 -2.89
N PRO A 197 0.89 28.40 -2.73
CA PRO A 197 1.55 28.63 -1.46
C PRO A 197 0.63 29.26 -0.39
N LEU A 198 -0.51 29.77 -0.79
CA LEU A 198 -1.51 30.41 0.08
C LEU A 198 -2.88 29.87 -0.27
N VAL A 199 -3.74 29.73 0.74
CA VAL A 199 -5.11 29.24 0.62
C VAL A 199 -6.05 30.29 1.22
N ASP A 200 -7.12 30.59 0.52
CA ASP A 200 -8.13 31.54 0.98
C ASP A 200 -8.94 30.99 2.17
N ARG A 201 -9.28 31.86 3.14
CA ARG A 201 -10.02 31.45 4.34
C ARG A 201 -11.33 30.70 4.03
N PRO A 202 -12.16 31.07 3.05
CA PRO A 202 -13.34 30.30 2.70
C PRO A 202 -13.04 28.85 2.30
N ASP A 203 -11.93 28.60 1.60
CA ASP A 203 -11.51 27.27 1.17
C ASP A 203 -10.98 26.43 2.34
N VAL A 204 -10.27 27.06 3.27
CA VAL A 204 -9.87 26.43 4.55
C VAL A 204 -11.11 25.99 5.34
N VAL A 205 -12.12 26.88 5.48
CA VAL A 205 -13.37 26.56 6.21
C VAL A 205 -14.13 25.43 5.49
N HIS A 206 -14.18 25.43 4.16
CA HIS A 206 -14.77 24.34 3.39
C HIS A 206 -14.09 23.01 3.70
N ASN A 207 -12.75 22.94 3.61
CA ASN A 207 -11.99 21.72 3.85
C ASN A 207 -12.12 21.23 5.30
N ILE A 208 -12.09 22.09 6.30
CA ILE A 208 -12.32 21.71 7.71
C ILE A 208 -13.68 21.03 7.86
N GLY A 209 -14.73 21.60 7.28
CA GLY A 209 -16.08 21.04 7.31
C GLY A 209 -16.15 19.67 6.62
N ARG A 210 -15.52 19.53 5.44
CA ARG A 210 -15.52 18.27 4.68
C ARG A 210 -14.67 17.19 5.36
N ALA A 211 -13.50 17.52 5.88
CA ALA A 211 -12.67 16.60 6.66
C ALA A 211 -13.44 16.07 7.90
N GLY A 212 -14.12 16.96 8.63
CA GLY A 212 -15.01 16.58 9.72
C GLY A 212 -16.14 15.65 9.26
N GLN A 213 -16.73 15.91 8.09
CA GLN A 213 -17.79 15.07 7.51
C GLN A 213 -17.29 13.66 7.17
N VAL A 214 -16.08 13.51 6.60
CA VAL A 214 -15.44 12.20 6.37
C VAL A 214 -15.26 11.44 7.68
N ALA A 215 -14.70 12.08 8.71
CA ALA A 215 -14.51 11.45 10.01
C ALA A 215 -15.84 10.99 10.63
N LEU A 216 -16.88 11.81 10.57
CA LEU A 216 -18.22 11.46 11.07
C LEU A 216 -18.87 10.33 10.28
N ALA A 217 -18.68 10.29 8.96
CA ALA A 217 -19.20 9.20 8.11
C ALA A 217 -18.58 7.85 8.52
N VAL A 218 -17.29 7.83 8.76
CA VAL A 218 -16.57 6.62 9.19
C VAL A 218 -16.97 6.22 10.60
N GLU A 219 -16.95 7.15 11.55
CA GLU A 219 -17.25 6.89 12.97
C GLU A 219 -18.69 6.40 13.20
N ARG A 220 -19.64 6.89 12.39
CA ARG A 220 -21.06 6.50 12.49
C ARG A 220 -21.44 5.35 11.57
N ASP A 221 -20.50 4.84 10.77
CA ASP A 221 -20.77 3.86 9.71
C ASP A 221 -21.94 4.27 8.81
N ASP A 222 -21.99 5.55 8.43
CA ASP A 222 -23.09 6.16 7.69
C ASP A 222 -22.64 6.61 6.29
N PRO A 223 -22.84 5.78 5.26
CA PRO A 223 -22.49 6.14 3.87
C PRO A 223 -23.21 7.39 3.35
N SER A 224 -24.36 7.77 3.90
CA SER A 224 -25.10 8.95 3.44
C SER A 224 -24.35 10.25 3.69
N LEU A 225 -23.46 10.26 4.70
CA LEU A 225 -22.60 11.40 5.01
C LEU A 225 -21.43 11.54 4.03
N LEU A 226 -21.14 10.54 3.20
CA LEU A 226 -20.03 10.60 2.23
C LEU A 226 -20.34 11.48 1.03
N ALA A 227 -21.62 11.76 0.74
CA ALA A 227 -22.00 12.63 -0.36
C ALA A 227 -21.35 14.01 -0.22
N GLY A 228 -20.45 14.34 -1.17
CA GLY A 228 -19.68 15.58 -1.14
C GLY A 228 -18.63 15.71 -0.04
N ALA A 229 -18.45 14.71 0.83
CA ALA A 229 -17.48 14.75 1.93
C ALA A 229 -16.02 14.85 1.44
N THR A 230 -15.74 14.27 0.29
CA THR A 230 -14.40 14.27 -0.32
C THR A 230 -14.16 15.46 -1.27
N SER A 231 -15.09 16.43 -1.30
CA SER A 231 -14.90 17.71 -2.01
C SER A 231 -13.77 18.49 -1.35
N ASP A 232 -12.78 18.88 -2.15
CA ASP A 232 -11.57 19.57 -1.69
C ASP A 232 -11.31 20.84 -2.49
N ARG A 233 -10.80 21.88 -1.83
CA ARG A 233 -10.44 23.17 -2.43
C ARG A 233 -8.99 23.58 -2.17
N ILE A 234 -8.18 22.68 -1.62
CA ILE A 234 -6.80 22.98 -1.23
C ILE A 234 -5.79 22.32 -2.17
N HIS A 235 -6.03 21.07 -2.60
CA HIS A 235 -5.03 20.33 -3.35
C HIS A 235 -5.53 19.59 -4.59
N GLN A 236 -6.79 19.12 -4.61
CA GLN A 236 -7.25 18.23 -5.70
C GLN A 236 -7.37 18.97 -7.03
N THR A 237 -7.90 20.19 -7.04
CA THR A 237 -8.10 20.95 -8.27
C THR A 237 -6.82 21.10 -9.06
N ASP A 238 -5.73 21.54 -8.41
CA ASP A 238 -4.45 21.76 -9.06
C ASP A 238 -3.82 20.44 -9.54
N ARG A 239 -3.95 19.39 -8.74
CA ARG A 239 -3.41 18.06 -9.07
C ARG A 239 -4.20 17.36 -10.17
N LEU A 240 -5.52 17.45 -10.17
CA LEU A 240 -6.37 16.88 -11.22
C LEU A 240 -6.12 17.54 -12.57
N ALA A 241 -5.84 18.87 -12.59
CA ALA A 241 -5.57 19.61 -13.81
C ALA A 241 -4.31 19.11 -14.57
N VAL A 242 -3.35 18.51 -13.87
CA VAL A 242 -2.10 18.01 -14.47
C VAL A 242 -2.12 16.51 -14.76
N VAL A 243 -3.21 15.80 -14.45
CA VAL A 243 -3.40 14.38 -14.73
C VAL A 243 -4.48 14.20 -15.79
N PRO A 244 -4.12 13.83 -17.03
CA PRO A 244 -5.10 13.60 -18.10
C PRO A 244 -6.18 12.61 -17.67
N GLY A 245 -7.43 12.94 -17.95
CA GLY A 245 -8.59 12.10 -17.66
C GLY A 245 -9.04 12.04 -16.18
N ALA A 246 -8.22 12.49 -15.22
CA ALA A 246 -8.55 12.32 -13.80
C ALA A 246 -9.77 13.12 -13.33
N ALA A 247 -9.92 14.34 -13.81
CA ALA A 247 -11.11 15.14 -13.49
C ALA A 247 -12.40 14.52 -14.08
N ALA A 248 -12.33 14.08 -15.34
CA ALA A 248 -13.45 13.38 -15.99
C ALA A 248 -13.77 12.04 -15.31
N ALA A 249 -12.74 11.30 -14.87
CA ALA A 249 -12.94 10.07 -14.12
C ALA A 249 -13.67 10.33 -12.79
N LEU A 250 -13.27 11.40 -12.07
CA LEU A 250 -13.90 11.76 -10.80
C LEU A 250 -15.40 12.09 -10.97
N GLU A 251 -15.73 12.87 -11.97
CA GLU A 251 -17.11 13.22 -12.31
C GLU A 251 -17.92 11.98 -12.72
N ALA A 252 -17.43 11.22 -13.69
CA ALA A 252 -18.08 10.02 -14.19
C ALA A 252 -18.36 8.97 -13.11
N GLY A 253 -17.41 8.76 -12.19
CA GLY A 253 -17.61 7.80 -11.10
C GLY A 253 -18.68 8.22 -10.10
N GLN A 254 -18.78 9.52 -9.81
CA GLN A 254 -19.84 10.06 -8.95
C GLN A 254 -21.23 9.94 -9.64
N GLU A 255 -21.32 10.28 -10.91
CA GLU A 255 -22.55 10.13 -11.70
C GLU A 255 -22.99 8.64 -11.83
N ALA A 256 -22.03 7.72 -11.89
CA ALA A 256 -22.28 6.29 -11.94
C ALA A 256 -22.78 5.68 -10.62
N GLY A 257 -22.83 6.47 -9.53
CA GLY A 257 -23.41 6.07 -8.23
C GLY A 257 -22.39 5.78 -7.12
N ALA A 258 -21.15 6.27 -7.24
CA ALA A 258 -20.24 6.29 -6.09
C ALA A 258 -20.77 7.24 -5.00
N TRP A 259 -20.63 6.85 -3.74
CA TRP A 259 -20.95 7.73 -2.60
C TRP A 259 -20.03 8.95 -2.56
N CYS A 260 -18.77 8.72 -2.86
CA CYS A 260 -17.74 9.77 -2.95
C CYS A 260 -16.57 9.30 -3.82
N GLY A 261 -15.73 10.26 -4.25
CA GLY A 261 -14.51 9.98 -4.99
C GLY A 261 -13.45 11.05 -4.69
N TRP A 262 -12.18 10.69 -4.82
CA TRP A 262 -11.05 11.57 -4.54
C TRP A 262 -9.80 11.18 -5.33
N LEU A 263 -8.87 12.11 -5.45
CA LEU A 263 -7.52 11.84 -5.94
C LEU A 263 -6.71 11.12 -4.86
N SER A 264 -6.28 9.90 -5.13
CA SER A 264 -5.56 9.07 -4.18
C SER A 264 -4.13 9.57 -3.94
N GLY A 265 -3.86 10.05 -2.74
CA GLY A 265 -2.58 10.64 -2.35
C GLY A 265 -2.14 11.78 -3.27
N SER A 266 -0.96 11.68 -3.86
CA SER A 266 -0.45 12.64 -4.85
C SER A 266 -0.97 12.38 -6.28
N GLY A 267 -1.82 11.38 -6.45
CA GLY A 267 -2.27 10.90 -7.75
C GLY A 267 -1.24 9.98 -8.44
N PRO A 268 -1.49 9.59 -9.69
CA PRO A 268 -2.59 10.00 -10.57
C PRO A 268 -3.89 9.19 -10.39
N THR A 269 -3.93 8.18 -9.53
CA THR A 269 -5.11 7.33 -9.30
C THR A 269 -6.26 8.14 -8.73
N VAL A 270 -7.47 7.90 -9.24
CA VAL A 270 -8.73 8.35 -8.66
C VAL A 270 -9.40 7.17 -7.97
N ALA A 271 -9.83 7.37 -6.73
CA ALA A 271 -10.48 6.37 -5.90
C ALA A 271 -11.94 6.73 -5.63
N PHE A 272 -12.80 5.73 -5.58
CA PHE A 272 -14.24 5.86 -5.31
C PHE A 272 -14.66 4.85 -4.28
N LEU A 273 -15.42 5.29 -3.28
CA LEU A 273 -16.12 4.38 -2.38
C LEU A 273 -17.59 4.33 -2.79
N CYS A 274 -18.09 3.12 -3.03
CA CYS A 274 -19.45 2.92 -3.53
C CYS A 274 -20.12 1.68 -2.93
N PRO A 275 -21.46 1.60 -2.97
CA PRO A 275 -22.15 0.36 -2.67
C PRO A 275 -21.70 -0.73 -3.65
N SER A 276 -21.58 -1.97 -3.17
CA SER A 276 -21.02 -3.07 -3.99
C SER A 276 -21.81 -3.34 -5.27
N ASP A 277 -23.11 -3.06 -5.31
CA ASP A 277 -23.97 -3.19 -6.50
C ASP A 277 -23.76 -2.05 -7.52
N ALA A 278 -23.17 -0.93 -7.14
CA ALA A 278 -22.78 0.16 -8.03
C ALA A 278 -21.37 -0.03 -8.64
N ALA A 279 -20.54 -0.88 -8.06
CA ALA A 279 -19.13 -1.01 -8.41
C ALA A 279 -18.89 -1.25 -9.91
N ALA A 280 -19.65 -2.15 -10.52
CA ALA A 280 -19.53 -2.43 -11.95
C ALA A 280 -19.92 -1.23 -12.84
N ARG A 281 -20.91 -0.41 -12.43
CA ARG A 281 -21.27 0.81 -13.17
C ARG A 281 -20.19 1.87 -13.06
N VAL A 282 -19.63 2.05 -11.86
CA VAL A 282 -18.50 2.97 -11.62
C VAL A 282 -17.29 2.54 -12.42
N GLU A 283 -16.94 1.25 -12.41
CA GLU A 283 -15.84 0.70 -13.20
C GLU A 283 -16.02 0.96 -14.70
N TRP A 284 -17.22 0.69 -15.22
CA TRP A 284 -17.53 0.84 -16.66
C TRP A 284 -17.52 2.30 -17.11
N ALA A 285 -17.81 3.25 -16.21
CA ALA A 285 -17.78 4.68 -16.50
C ALA A 285 -16.37 5.28 -16.61
N MET A 286 -15.33 4.52 -16.23
CA MET A 286 -13.96 5.05 -16.20
C MET A 286 -13.38 5.26 -17.61
N PRO A 287 -12.53 6.29 -17.79
CA PRO A 287 -11.83 6.54 -19.04
C PRO A 287 -10.97 5.34 -19.49
N SER A 288 -10.87 5.11 -20.80
CA SER A 288 -10.15 3.97 -21.39
C SER A 288 -8.61 4.09 -21.37
N ASP A 289 -8.06 5.24 -21.02
CA ASP A 289 -6.62 5.51 -20.93
C ASP A 289 -5.98 5.08 -19.60
N GLY A 290 -6.67 4.22 -18.86
CA GLY A 290 -6.25 3.59 -17.62
C GLY A 290 -6.79 2.18 -17.47
N HIS A 291 -6.67 1.65 -16.26
CA HIS A 291 -7.30 0.39 -15.88
C HIS A 291 -7.89 0.53 -14.47
N THR A 292 -8.87 -0.29 -14.17
CA THR A 292 -9.55 -0.30 -12.88
C THR A 292 -9.14 -1.51 -12.04
N LYS A 293 -9.25 -1.35 -10.72
CA LYS A 293 -9.23 -2.44 -9.76
C LYS A 293 -10.40 -2.26 -8.79
N LEU A 294 -11.05 -3.36 -8.47
CA LEU A 294 -12.06 -3.42 -7.41
C LEU A 294 -11.39 -3.92 -6.14
N LEU A 295 -11.38 -3.11 -5.10
CA LEU A 295 -10.69 -3.37 -3.85
C LEU A 295 -11.69 -3.36 -2.69
N ARG A 296 -11.23 -3.85 -1.54
CA ARG A 296 -11.91 -3.75 -0.24
C ARG A 296 -11.10 -2.88 0.69
N ILE A 297 -11.72 -2.36 1.72
CA ILE A 297 -11.00 -1.75 2.83
C ILE A 297 -10.28 -2.88 3.58
N ASP A 298 -8.99 -2.69 3.84
CA ASP A 298 -8.21 -3.59 4.67
C ASP A 298 -8.31 -3.12 6.12
N THR A 299 -8.88 -3.93 7.00
CA THR A 299 -9.05 -3.58 8.42
C THR A 299 -7.98 -4.21 9.32
N GLN A 300 -7.14 -5.07 8.77
CA GLN A 300 -6.12 -5.79 9.52
C GLN A 300 -4.83 -4.99 9.67
N GLY A 301 -4.39 -4.34 8.59
CA GLY A 301 -3.09 -3.67 8.57
C GLY A 301 -1.91 -4.64 8.41
N THR A 302 -0.74 -4.19 8.82
CA THR A 302 0.50 -4.96 8.73
C THR A 302 0.51 -6.12 9.74
N HIS A 303 0.80 -7.33 9.26
CA HIS A 303 0.85 -8.55 10.06
C HIS A 303 1.86 -9.56 9.50
N VAL A 304 2.18 -10.60 10.26
CA VAL A 304 3.05 -11.72 9.85
C VAL A 304 2.20 -12.84 9.23
N VAL A 305 2.67 -13.45 8.13
CA VAL A 305 1.99 -14.52 7.39
C VAL A 305 2.85 -15.77 7.26
#